data_0fd9ed73879f0a739c997e94507438e5
#
_entry.id   0fd9ed73879f0a739c997e94507438e5
#
_cell.length_a   1.000
_cell.length_b   1.000
_cell.length_c   1.000
_cell.angle_alpha   90.00
_cell.angle_beta   90.00
_cell.angle_gamma   90.00
#
_symmetry.space_group_name_H-M   'P 1'
#
loop_
_entity.id
_entity.type
_entity.pdbx_description
1 polymer ?
#
loop_
_entity_poly.entity_id
_entity_poly.type
_entity_poly.pdbx_seq_one_letter_code
_entity_poly.pdbx_strand_id
1 'polypeptide(L)'
;MKLGWLPKTRPGTFLYLRPAIIGNGEQLGVTSPSEVLLFIIAVPWPDFSTGTPPGAAPKPPGLKLLASKDDTRAWPGGFGYAKVGANYGPAFVSHMEGRKRGYDQILWLLNDKQEYEVTEAGASNFFVVWKTKDGSLELVTAPLDSKIILDGVTRRSVLELARERLIAGSEHLTADTKSVDVVERTYTMLEVEEAQREGRLVEAFLSGTAVSIIKFHP
;
A
#
# COMPACT_ATOMS: atom_id res chain seq x y z
N MET A 1 -21.99 -15.34 18.30
CA MET A 1 -21.98 -13.88 18.38
C MET A 1 -23.41 -13.36 18.44
N LYS A 2 -23.81 -12.87 19.62
CA LYS A 2 -25.22 -12.52 19.87
C LYS A 2 -25.71 -11.21 19.21
N LEU A 3 -24.81 -10.36 18.68
CA LEU A 3 -25.18 -9.05 18.15
C LEU A 3 -25.46 -9.02 16.64
N GLY A 4 -25.35 -10.13 15.94
CA GLY A 4 -25.68 -10.20 14.51
C GLY A 4 -24.82 -9.33 13.58
N TRP A 5 -23.66 -8.87 14.04
CA TRP A 5 -22.80 -7.96 13.29
C TRP A 5 -22.01 -8.65 12.16
N LEU A 6 -21.92 -9.97 12.22
CA LEU A 6 -21.32 -10.70 11.10
C LEU A 6 -22.40 -10.99 10.07
N PRO A 7 -22.28 -10.46 8.86
CA PRO A 7 -23.20 -10.80 7.80
C PRO A 7 -23.02 -12.28 7.44
N LYS A 8 -24.06 -13.08 7.71
CA LYS A 8 -24.02 -14.52 7.45
C LYS A 8 -24.03 -14.88 5.96
N THR A 9 -24.32 -13.94 5.09
CA THR A 9 -24.73 -14.24 3.71
C THR A 9 -24.23 -13.27 2.64
N ARG A 10 -23.34 -12.34 2.96
CA ARG A 10 -22.79 -11.37 1.97
C ARG A 10 -21.31 -11.60 1.79
N PRO A 11 -20.87 -12.32 0.75
CA PRO A 11 -19.46 -12.39 0.38
C PRO A 11 -18.85 -10.99 0.27
N GLY A 12 -17.61 -10.81 0.70
CA GLY A 12 -16.91 -9.51 0.65
C GLY A 12 -17.15 -8.57 1.84
N THR A 13 -18.10 -8.88 2.72
CA THR A 13 -18.28 -8.12 3.96
C THR A 13 -17.63 -8.83 5.15
N PHE A 14 -17.07 -8.08 6.08
CA PHE A 14 -16.39 -8.64 7.26
C PHE A 14 -16.48 -7.72 8.47
N LEU A 15 -16.14 -8.24 9.63
CA LEU A 15 -15.96 -7.47 10.83
C LEU A 15 -14.53 -6.92 10.87
N TYR A 16 -14.39 -5.62 10.77
CA TYR A 16 -13.11 -4.95 10.91
C TYR A 16 -12.79 -4.72 12.39
N LEU A 17 -11.64 -5.21 12.83
CA LEU A 17 -11.14 -4.99 14.19
C LEU A 17 -9.94 -4.04 14.11
N ARG A 18 -10.01 -2.96 14.86
CA ARG A 18 -8.94 -1.97 14.98
C ARG A 18 -8.43 -1.88 16.41
N PRO A 19 -7.41 -2.62 16.78
CA PRO A 19 -6.70 -2.36 18.00
C PRO A 19 -5.94 -1.02 17.87
N ALA A 20 -5.99 -0.22 18.91
CA ALA A 20 -5.24 1.02 19.01
C ALA A 20 -4.72 1.20 20.44
N ILE A 21 -3.53 1.76 20.55
CA ILE A 21 -2.91 2.12 21.82
C ILE A 21 -2.58 3.61 21.79
N ILE A 22 -2.93 4.31 22.87
CA ILE A 22 -2.61 5.72 23.06
C ILE A 22 -1.88 5.90 24.38
N GLY A 23 -0.91 6.83 24.40
CA GLY A 23 -0.33 7.29 25.63
C GLY A 23 -1.37 8.08 26.45
N ASN A 24 -1.42 7.81 27.73
CA ASN A 24 -2.27 8.50 28.68
C ASN A 24 -1.43 8.99 29.86
N GLY A 25 -1.67 10.21 30.32
CA GLY A 25 -0.94 10.79 31.43
C GLY A 25 -1.33 12.24 31.65
N GLU A 26 -1.07 12.75 32.84
CA GLU A 26 -1.48 14.10 33.26
C GLU A 26 -0.50 15.22 32.84
N GLN A 27 0.57 14.87 32.13
CA GLN A 27 1.65 15.83 31.80
C GLN A 27 1.39 16.52 30.46
N LEU A 28 1.58 17.82 30.41
CA LEU A 28 1.49 18.66 29.22
C LEU A 28 2.78 18.73 28.38
N GLY A 29 3.90 18.23 28.90
CA GLY A 29 5.20 18.30 28.25
C GLY A 29 5.42 17.15 27.22
N VAL A 30 6.47 17.28 26.41
CA VAL A 30 6.96 16.22 25.53
C VAL A 30 7.73 15.20 26.37
N THR A 31 7.00 14.25 26.93
CA THR A 31 7.55 13.18 27.79
C THR A 31 6.98 11.84 27.39
N SER A 32 7.67 10.77 27.76
CA SER A 32 7.11 9.43 27.61
C SER A 32 5.92 9.27 28.56
N PRO A 33 4.76 8.79 28.07
CA PRO A 33 3.60 8.56 28.95
C PRO A 33 3.91 7.44 29.94
N SER A 34 3.47 7.64 31.18
CA SER A 34 3.59 6.64 32.25
C SER A 34 2.53 5.54 32.15
N GLU A 35 1.44 5.82 31.47
CA GLU A 35 0.31 4.93 31.27
C GLU A 35 -0.10 4.88 29.80
N VAL A 36 -0.74 3.78 29.42
CA VAL A 36 -1.29 3.60 28.07
C VAL A 36 -2.70 3.04 28.14
N LEU A 37 -3.53 3.45 27.19
CA LEU A 37 -4.86 2.89 26.98
C LEU A 37 -4.85 2.06 25.71
N LEU A 38 -5.11 0.75 25.85
CA LEU A 38 -5.38 -0.14 24.72
C LEU A 38 -6.90 -0.29 24.55
N PHE A 39 -7.38 -0.08 23.34
CA PHE A 39 -8.78 -0.34 23.01
C PHE A 39 -8.92 -0.99 21.63
N ILE A 40 -10.05 -1.65 21.41
CA ILE A 40 -10.35 -2.30 20.13
C ILE A 40 -11.70 -1.78 19.64
N ILE A 41 -11.68 -1.18 18.45
CA ILE A 41 -12.90 -0.79 17.73
C ILE A 41 -13.31 -1.94 16.83
N ALA A 42 -14.58 -2.34 16.88
CA ALA A 42 -15.16 -3.35 16.01
C ALA A 42 -16.24 -2.70 15.14
N VAL A 43 -16.10 -2.79 13.83
CA VAL A 43 -17.03 -2.15 12.86
C VAL A 43 -17.39 -3.13 11.76
N PRO A 44 -18.67 -3.26 11.39
CA PRO A 44 -19.05 -3.94 10.16
C PRO A 44 -18.43 -3.21 8.97
N TRP A 45 -17.64 -3.92 8.16
CA TRP A 45 -16.93 -3.34 7.02
C TRP A 45 -17.68 -3.67 5.73
N PRO A 46 -17.98 -2.67 4.88
CA PRO A 46 -18.70 -2.91 3.64
C PRO A 46 -17.82 -3.65 2.65
N ASP A 47 -18.45 -4.30 1.70
CA ASP A 47 -17.77 -4.88 0.55
C ASP A 47 -17.25 -3.77 -0.37
N PHE A 48 -15.94 -3.61 -0.44
CA PHE A 48 -15.30 -2.68 -1.36
C PHE A 48 -15.02 -3.28 -2.75
N SER A 49 -15.20 -4.58 -2.93
CA SER A 49 -15.01 -5.23 -4.23
C SER A 49 -16.06 -4.76 -5.26
N THR A 50 -17.23 -4.36 -4.78
CA THR A 50 -18.31 -3.82 -5.61
C THR A 50 -18.17 -2.31 -5.89
N GLY A 51 -17.25 -1.64 -5.22
CA GLY A 51 -16.66 -0.30 -5.44
C GLY A 51 -17.58 0.88 -5.75
N THR A 52 -18.84 0.63 -6.08
CA THR A 52 -19.74 1.67 -6.57
C THR A 52 -20.95 1.78 -5.62
N PRO A 53 -21.20 2.93 -4.99
CA PRO A 53 -22.44 3.16 -4.28
C PRO A 53 -23.64 2.88 -5.19
N PRO A 54 -24.77 2.39 -4.66
CA PRO A 54 -25.98 2.19 -5.46
C PRO A 54 -26.33 3.47 -6.23
N GLY A 55 -26.41 3.36 -7.57
CA GLY A 55 -26.76 4.48 -8.46
C GLY A 55 -25.59 5.32 -8.98
N ALA A 56 -24.35 5.05 -8.60
CA ALA A 56 -23.19 5.69 -9.19
C ALA A 56 -22.72 4.95 -10.47
N ALA A 57 -22.13 5.70 -11.41
CA ALA A 57 -21.55 5.11 -12.62
C ALA A 57 -20.42 4.12 -12.28
N PRO A 58 -20.27 3.02 -13.03
CA PRO A 58 -19.18 2.08 -12.83
C PRO A 58 -17.83 2.81 -12.87
N LYS A 59 -17.02 2.66 -11.82
CA LYS A 59 -15.67 3.20 -11.80
C LYS A 59 -14.75 2.28 -12.62
N PRO A 60 -13.81 2.83 -13.41
CA PRO A 60 -12.81 2.01 -14.07
C PRO A 60 -12.09 1.11 -13.07
N PRO A 61 -11.71 -0.12 -13.45
CA PRO A 61 -10.95 -0.98 -12.57
C PRO A 61 -9.59 -0.33 -12.26
N GLY A 62 -9.23 -0.31 -10.98
CA GLY A 62 -7.98 0.27 -10.49
C GLY A 62 -8.13 1.66 -9.86
N LEU A 63 -7.02 2.16 -9.30
CA LEU A 63 -6.94 3.47 -8.65
C LEU A 63 -6.10 4.43 -9.50
N LYS A 64 -6.50 5.69 -9.51
CA LYS A 64 -5.69 6.79 -10.03
C LYS A 64 -4.82 7.35 -8.91
N LEU A 65 -3.50 7.30 -9.08
CA LEU A 65 -2.54 7.79 -8.11
C LEU A 65 -1.96 9.13 -8.53
N LEU A 66 -1.84 10.05 -7.58
CA LEU A 66 -1.10 11.30 -7.75
C LEU A 66 0.29 11.12 -7.16
N ALA A 67 1.34 11.19 -7.97
CA ALA A 67 2.71 11.18 -7.50
C ALA A 67 3.01 12.48 -6.73
N SER A 68 3.43 12.36 -5.45
CA SER A 68 3.74 13.52 -4.62
C SER A 68 5.17 13.98 -4.91
N LYS A 69 5.32 15.22 -5.37
CA LYS A 69 6.64 15.84 -5.61
C LYS A 69 7.08 16.74 -4.47
N ASP A 70 6.14 17.36 -3.80
CA ASP A 70 6.39 18.39 -2.80
C ASP A 70 6.21 17.86 -1.37
N ASP A 71 5.30 16.90 -1.20
CA ASP A 71 4.98 16.33 0.11
C ASP A 71 5.65 14.96 0.28
N THR A 72 6.28 14.76 1.43
CA THR A 72 6.93 13.49 1.81
C THR A 72 6.18 12.86 2.97
N ARG A 73 5.81 11.57 2.84
CA ARG A 73 5.16 10.83 3.93
C ARG A 73 6.13 10.46 5.05
N ALA A 74 7.35 10.09 4.67
CA ALA A 74 8.38 9.62 5.60
C ALA A 74 9.76 9.93 5.04
N TRP A 75 10.76 10.00 5.89
CA TRP A 75 12.13 10.36 5.55
C TRP A 75 13.12 9.54 6.37
N PRO A 76 14.38 9.41 5.94
CA PRO A 76 15.45 8.74 6.70
C PRO A 76 15.60 9.34 8.10
N GLY A 77 15.67 8.48 9.12
CA GLY A 77 15.72 8.89 10.52
C GLY A 77 14.36 9.23 11.15
N GLY A 78 13.28 9.18 10.36
CA GLY A 78 11.90 9.32 10.85
C GLY A 78 11.29 7.97 11.27
N PHE A 79 9.95 7.94 11.40
CA PHE A 79 9.18 6.82 11.92
C PHE A 79 8.29 6.16 10.85
N GLY A 80 8.65 6.23 9.55
CA GLY A 80 7.87 5.69 8.45
C GLY A 80 7.50 4.22 8.59
N TYR A 81 8.37 3.44 9.22
CA TYR A 81 8.18 2.01 9.50
C TYR A 81 7.16 1.72 10.60
N ALA A 82 6.82 2.70 11.44
CA ALA A 82 5.94 2.52 12.59
C ALA A 82 4.48 2.85 12.26
N LYS A 83 3.55 2.07 12.80
CA LYS A 83 2.11 2.29 12.67
C LYS A 83 1.63 3.34 13.69
N VAL A 84 2.12 4.56 13.56
CA VAL A 84 1.85 5.68 14.50
C VAL A 84 1.00 6.77 13.83
N GLY A 85 0.10 7.40 14.58
CA GLY A 85 -0.81 8.43 14.08
C GLY A 85 -0.10 9.63 13.44
N ALA A 86 1.09 9.98 13.92
CA ALA A 86 1.90 11.07 13.40
C ALA A 86 2.26 10.90 11.90
N ASN A 87 2.38 9.68 11.40
CA ASN A 87 2.66 9.43 9.98
C ASN A 87 1.44 9.67 9.07
N TYR A 88 0.24 9.68 9.63
CA TYR A 88 -1.00 9.78 8.85
C TYR A 88 -1.60 11.19 8.87
N GLY A 89 -1.41 11.92 9.97
CA GLY A 89 -1.94 13.28 10.12
C GLY A 89 -1.54 14.21 8.99
N PRO A 90 -0.24 14.39 8.71
CA PRO A 90 0.23 15.26 7.62
C PRO A 90 -0.26 14.83 6.22
N ALA A 91 -0.48 13.54 6.02
CA ALA A 91 -0.94 13.00 4.74
C ALA A 91 -2.35 13.45 4.33
N PHE A 92 -3.18 13.93 5.26
CA PHE A 92 -4.55 14.34 4.94
C PHE A 92 -4.62 15.52 3.97
N VAL A 93 -3.70 16.46 4.06
CA VAL A 93 -3.67 17.64 3.18
C VAL A 93 -3.46 17.19 1.74
N SER A 94 -2.43 16.39 1.48
CA SER A 94 -2.12 15.85 0.16
C SER A 94 -3.24 14.97 -0.39
N HIS A 95 -3.88 14.15 0.48
CA HIS A 95 -5.04 13.35 0.10
C HIS A 95 -6.23 14.21 -0.34
N MET A 96 -6.52 15.28 0.41
CA MET A 96 -7.62 16.18 0.07
C MET A 96 -7.36 16.87 -1.26
N GLU A 97 -6.14 17.32 -1.49
CA GLU A 97 -5.76 17.96 -2.76
C GLU A 97 -5.81 16.98 -3.94
N GLY A 98 -5.28 15.78 -3.76
CA GLY A 98 -5.36 14.72 -4.76
C GLY A 98 -6.81 14.41 -5.15
N ARG A 99 -7.71 14.30 -4.18
CA ARG A 99 -9.14 14.07 -4.43
C ARG A 99 -9.80 15.20 -5.20
N LYS A 100 -9.50 16.46 -4.87
CA LYS A 100 -10.01 17.62 -5.64
C LYS A 100 -9.58 17.57 -7.10
N ARG A 101 -8.41 17.02 -7.39
CA ARG A 101 -7.87 16.83 -8.73
C ARG A 101 -8.33 15.55 -9.42
N GLY A 102 -9.21 14.75 -8.76
CA GLY A 102 -9.78 13.53 -9.32
C GLY A 102 -8.93 12.27 -9.16
N TYR A 103 -7.94 12.30 -8.29
CA TYR A 103 -7.14 11.14 -7.93
C TYR A 103 -7.73 10.39 -6.72
N ASP A 104 -7.48 9.10 -6.64
CA ASP A 104 -7.99 8.24 -5.57
C ASP A 104 -7.04 8.17 -4.39
N GLN A 105 -5.74 8.18 -4.66
CA GLN A 105 -4.68 8.07 -3.65
C GLN A 105 -3.43 8.85 -4.07
N ILE A 106 -2.54 9.04 -3.10
CA ILE A 106 -1.20 9.62 -3.32
C ILE A 106 -0.19 8.48 -3.45
N LEU A 107 0.62 8.50 -4.50
CA LEU A 107 1.85 7.74 -4.58
C LEU A 107 2.96 8.57 -3.93
N TRP A 108 3.41 8.13 -2.76
CA TRP A 108 4.41 8.84 -1.99
C TRP A 108 5.80 8.64 -2.57
N LEU A 109 6.45 9.74 -2.85
CA LEU A 109 7.82 9.80 -3.34
C LEU A 109 8.72 10.38 -2.26
N LEU A 110 9.92 9.84 -2.14
CA LEU A 110 11.02 10.44 -1.41
C LEU A 110 11.95 11.11 -2.40
N ASN A 111 12.14 12.43 -2.27
CA ASN A 111 13.10 13.14 -3.10
C ASN A 111 14.48 13.05 -2.42
N ASP A 112 15.34 12.20 -2.93
CA ASP A 112 16.76 12.18 -2.57
C ASP A 112 17.59 12.57 -3.81
N LYS A 113 18.37 13.64 -3.69
CA LYS A 113 19.28 14.13 -4.74
C LYS A 113 18.63 14.34 -6.12
N GLN A 114 17.38 14.81 -6.15
CA GLN A 114 16.55 14.96 -7.35
C GLN A 114 16.07 13.66 -7.99
N GLU A 115 16.30 12.54 -7.35
CA GLU A 115 15.66 11.27 -7.70
C GLU A 115 14.41 11.08 -6.84
N TYR A 116 13.29 10.79 -7.48
CA TYR A 116 12.01 10.58 -6.81
C TYR A 116 11.82 9.08 -6.57
N GLU A 117 12.29 8.60 -5.42
CA GLU A 117 12.14 7.20 -5.01
C GLU A 117 10.69 6.88 -4.70
N VAL A 118 10.18 5.80 -5.27
CA VAL A 118 8.82 5.31 -4.98
C VAL A 118 8.82 4.57 -3.65
N THR A 119 7.92 4.94 -2.74
CA THR A 119 7.86 4.36 -1.41
C THR A 119 6.57 3.60 -1.14
N GLU A 120 5.47 4.28 -0.91
CA GLU A 120 4.16 3.72 -0.59
C GLU A 120 3.05 4.45 -1.35
N ALA A 121 1.86 3.85 -1.43
CA ALA A 121 0.70 4.52 -1.98
C ALA A 121 -0.41 4.63 -0.92
N GLY A 122 -0.78 5.87 -0.57
CA GLY A 122 -1.72 6.13 0.52
C GLY A 122 -1.23 5.56 1.85
N ALA A 123 -1.92 4.55 2.38
CA ALA A 123 -1.56 3.81 3.58
C ALA A 123 -1.27 2.33 3.29
N SER A 124 -0.78 2.04 2.10
CA SER A 124 -0.54 0.70 1.57
C SER A 124 0.84 0.60 0.94
N ASN A 125 1.45 -0.59 0.99
CA ASN A 125 2.67 -0.85 0.25
C ASN A 125 2.39 -0.89 -1.25
N PHE A 126 3.35 -0.46 -2.05
CA PHE A 126 3.22 -0.37 -3.49
C PHE A 126 4.17 -1.34 -4.19
N PHE A 127 3.70 -1.95 -5.25
CA PHE A 127 4.41 -2.96 -6.05
C PHE A 127 4.31 -2.63 -7.53
N VAL A 128 5.35 -2.96 -8.25
CA VAL A 128 5.40 -2.87 -9.71
C VAL A 128 5.85 -4.21 -10.27
N VAL A 129 5.19 -4.65 -11.34
CA VAL A 129 5.62 -5.78 -12.15
C VAL A 129 5.99 -5.23 -13.52
N TRP A 130 7.21 -5.44 -13.94
CA TRP A 130 7.71 -5.03 -15.24
C TRP A 130 8.63 -6.06 -15.89
N LYS A 131 8.89 -5.87 -17.16
CA LYS A 131 9.96 -6.56 -17.86
C LYS A 131 11.26 -5.78 -17.69
N THR A 132 12.31 -6.45 -17.31
CA THR A 132 13.66 -5.90 -17.36
C THR A 132 14.10 -5.70 -18.81
N LYS A 133 15.25 -5.06 -19.05
CA LYS A 133 15.74 -4.81 -20.42
C LYS A 133 16.11 -6.10 -21.16
N ASP A 134 16.43 -7.18 -20.44
CA ASP A 134 16.68 -8.52 -21.00
C ASP A 134 15.41 -9.36 -21.20
N GLY A 135 14.25 -8.83 -20.79
CA GLY A 135 12.93 -9.44 -21.00
C GLY A 135 12.43 -10.34 -19.85
N SER A 136 13.20 -10.49 -18.77
CA SER A 136 12.77 -11.18 -17.55
C SER A 136 11.65 -10.39 -16.86
N LEU A 137 10.78 -11.08 -16.10
CA LEU A 137 9.78 -10.40 -15.26
C LEU A 137 10.34 -10.16 -13.86
N GLU A 138 10.12 -8.97 -13.35
CA GLU A 138 10.52 -8.56 -12.01
C GLU A 138 9.32 -8.00 -11.25
N LEU A 139 9.10 -8.48 -10.02
CA LEU A 139 8.20 -7.90 -9.03
C LEU A 139 9.04 -7.07 -8.06
N VAL A 140 8.87 -5.77 -8.11
CA VAL A 140 9.64 -4.81 -7.32
C VAL A 140 8.78 -4.13 -6.28
N THR A 141 9.33 -3.93 -5.10
CA THR A 141 8.78 -3.06 -4.05
C THR A 141 9.92 -2.41 -3.27
N ALA A 142 9.62 -1.27 -2.62
CA ALA A 142 10.59 -0.56 -1.79
C ALA A 142 11.13 -1.44 -0.65
N PRO A 143 12.41 -1.29 -0.27
CA PRO A 143 13.06 -2.07 0.77
C PRO A 143 12.67 -1.56 2.18
N LEU A 144 12.94 -2.38 3.20
CA LEU A 144 12.64 -2.05 4.61
C LEU A 144 13.81 -1.43 5.36
N ASP A 145 15.01 -1.52 4.84
CA ASP A 145 16.27 -1.13 5.50
C ASP A 145 16.33 0.38 5.82
N SER A 146 15.79 1.20 4.95
CA SER A 146 15.69 2.66 5.13
C SER A 146 14.67 3.10 6.18
N LYS A 147 13.83 2.19 6.68
CA LYS A 147 12.75 2.45 7.66
C LYS A 147 11.74 3.52 7.24
N ILE A 148 11.58 3.71 5.93
CA ILE A 148 10.67 4.72 5.35
C ILE A 148 9.27 4.16 5.18
N ILE A 149 9.16 2.88 4.83
CA ILE A 149 7.88 2.21 4.58
C ILE A 149 7.46 1.31 5.74
N LEU A 150 6.15 1.07 5.84
CA LEU A 150 5.62 0.11 6.80
C LEU A 150 5.92 -1.31 6.34
N ASP A 151 6.39 -2.16 7.26
CA ASP A 151 6.53 -3.58 7.06
C ASP A 151 5.15 -4.26 7.13
N GLY A 152 4.44 -4.22 6.01
CA GLY A 152 3.07 -4.69 5.91
C GLY A 152 2.97 -6.22 5.96
N VAL A 153 2.02 -6.76 6.75
CA VAL A 153 1.74 -8.21 6.78
C VAL A 153 1.37 -8.73 5.41
N THR A 154 0.48 -8.04 4.70
CA THR A 154 0.09 -8.41 3.33
C THR A 154 1.27 -8.29 2.35
N ARG A 155 2.14 -7.28 2.53
CA ARG A 155 3.39 -7.16 1.75
C ARG A 155 4.26 -8.40 1.90
N ARG A 156 4.51 -8.84 3.13
CA ARG A 156 5.30 -10.06 3.40
C ARG A 156 4.66 -11.28 2.72
N SER A 157 3.36 -11.47 2.89
CA SER A 157 2.64 -12.59 2.27
C SER A 157 2.75 -12.59 0.74
N VAL A 158 2.65 -11.42 0.10
CA VAL A 158 2.83 -11.29 -1.36
C VAL A 158 4.24 -11.73 -1.77
N LEU A 159 5.27 -11.24 -1.07
CA LEU A 159 6.67 -11.58 -1.39
C LEU A 159 6.97 -13.05 -1.17
N GLU A 160 6.50 -13.62 -0.05
CA GLU A 160 6.69 -15.06 0.26
C GLU A 160 5.99 -15.94 -0.77
N LEU A 161 4.73 -15.68 -1.08
CA LEU A 161 3.98 -16.45 -2.07
C LEU A 161 4.59 -16.31 -3.48
N ALA A 162 5.05 -15.13 -3.86
CA ALA A 162 5.71 -14.94 -5.15
C ALA A 162 7.03 -15.72 -5.23
N ARG A 163 7.84 -15.69 -4.17
CA ARG A 163 9.08 -16.46 -4.09
C ARG A 163 8.87 -17.96 -4.05
N GLU A 164 7.78 -18.44 -3.48
CA GLU A 164 7.42 -19.85 -3.46
C GLU A 164 6.85 -20.33 -4.79
N ARG A 165 5.94 -19.54 -5.39
CA ARG A 165 5.08 -20.03 -6.46
C ARG A 165 5.43 -19.53 -7.84
N LEU A 166 6.10 -18.38 -7.96
CA LEU A 166 6.39 -17.73 -9.25
C LEU A 166 7.87 -17.79 -9.65
N ILE A 167 8.69 -18.61 -9.00
CA ILE A 167 10.08 -18.83 -9.40
C ILE A 167 10.19 -19.91 -10.47
N ALA A 168 11.24 -19.87 -11.25
CA ALA A 168 11.51 -20.88 -12.29
C ALA A 168 11.59 -22.29 -11.68
N GLY A 169 10.87 -23.24 -12.28
CA GLY A 169 10.80 -24.63 -11.83
C GLY A 169 9.77 -24.89 -10.70
N SER A 170 9.01 -23.88 -10.28
CA SER A 170 7.91 -24.10 -9.34
C SER A 170 6.79 -24.94 -9.98
N GLU A 171 6.24 -25.89 -9.22
CA GLU A 171 5.07 -26.70 -9.63
C GLU A 171 3.79 -25.87 -9.81
N HIS A 172 3.76 -24.66 -9.28
CA HIS A 172 2.64 -23.72 -9.41
C HIS A 172 2.66 -22.92 -10.71
N LEU A 173 3.78 -22.94 -11.46
CA LEU A 173 3.85 -22.30 -12.78
C LEU A 173 3.09 -23.13 -13.81
N THR A 174 2.18 -22.48 -14.52
CA THR A 174 1.52 -23.06 -15.71
C THR A 174 2.28 -22.68 -16.98
N ALA A 175 1.95 -23.29 -18.10
CA ALA A 175 2.54 -22.95 -19.41
C ALA A 175 2.38 -21.46 -19.78
N ASP A 176 1.33 -20.83 -19.27
CA ASP A 176 1.01 -19.41 -19.53
C ASP A 176 1.61 -18.45 -18.48
N THR A 177 2.10 -18.97 -17.36
CA THR A 177 2.65 -18.16 -16.24
C THR A 177 4.17 -18.14 -16.33
N LYS A 178 4.75 -16.97 -16.54
CA LYS A 178 6.21 -16.80 -16.54
C LYS A 178 6.72 -16.69 -15.10
N SER A 179 7.95 -17.15 -14.90
CA SER A 179 8.66 -16.91 -13.63
C SER A 179 8.89 -15.43 -13.41
N VAL A 180 8.92 -15.02 -12.14
CA VAL A 180 9.04 -13.63 -11.72
C VAL A 180 10.18 -13.53 -10.69
N ASP A 181 11.14 -12.66 -10.91
CA ASP A 181 12.16 -12.33 -9.94
C ASP A 181 11.58 -11.36 -8.91
N VAL A 182 11.70 -11.71 -7.63
CA VAL A 182 11.13 -10.93 -6.52
C VAL A 182 12.22 -10.08 -5.87
N VAL A 183 12.13 -8.78 -6.05
CA VAL A 183 13.18 -7.83 -5.68
C VAL A 183 12.67 -6.76 -4.71
N GLU A 184 13.38 -6.60 -3.61
CA GLU A 184 13.20 -5.52 -2.65
C GLU A 184 14.34 -4.54 -2.82
N ARG A 185 14.11 -3.43 -3.49
CA ARG A 185 15.11 -2.39 -3.76
C ARG A 185 14.48 -1.01 -3.88
N THR A 186 15.28 0.00 -3.72
CA THR A 186 14.93 1.36 -4.14
C THR A 186 14.77 1.40 -5.66
N TYR A 187 13.71 2.07 -6.11
CA TYR A 187 13.45 2.37 -7.52
C TYR A 187 12.76 3.73 -7.64
N THR A 188 12.94 4.36 -8.77
CA THR A 188 12.52 5.74 -8.97
C THR A 188 11.25 5.84 -9.83
N MET A 189 10.58 6.99 -9.74
CA MET A 189 9.46 7.27 -10.63
C MET A 189 9.89 7.32 -12.09
N LEU A 190 11.13 7.74 -12.37
CA LEU A 190 11.70 7.72 -13.72
C LEU A 190 11.79 6.32 -14.30
N GLU A 191 12.24 5.32 -13.50
CA GLU A 191 12.26 3.91 -13.93
C GLU A 191 10.86 3.40 -14.30
N VAL A 192 9.83 3.80 -13.52
CA VAL A 192 8.43 3.44 -13.81
C VAL A 192 7.94 4.10 -15.10
N GLU A 193 8.21 5.39 -15.30
CA GLU A 193 7.86 6.14 -16.50
C GLU A 193 8.56 5.58 -17.75
N GLU A 194 9.84 5.22 -17.65
CA GLU A 194 10.59 4.57 -18.72
C GLU A 194 10.02 3.21 -19.07
N ALA A 195 9.75 2.37 -18.04
CA ALA A 195 9.15 1.06 -18.26
C ALA A 195 7.79 1.16 -18.94
N GLN A 196 6.99 2.15 -18.60
CA GLN A 196 5.70 2.37 -19.24
C GLN A 196 5.88 2.85 -20.69
N ARG A 197 6.73 3.84 -20.96
CA ARG A 197 6.99 4.37 -22.30
C ARG A 197 7.52 3.28 -23.25
N GLU A 198 8.33 2.37 -22.73
CA GLU A 198 8.92 1.26 -23.48
C GLU A 198 7.99 0.02 -23.57
N GLY A 199 6.78 0.08 -22.99
CA GLY A 199 5.84 -1.04 -22.97
C GLY A 199 6.29 -2.22 -22.12
N ARG A 200 7.17 -2.00 -21.17
CA ARG A 200 7.69 -3.00 -20.23
C ARG A 200 6.89 -3.07 -18.93
N LEU A 201 6.17 -2.03 -18.56
CA LEU A 201 5.31 -2.04 -17.38
C LEU A 201 4.14 -3.01 -17.61
N VAL A 202 4.04 -4.03 -16.78
CA VAL A 202 3.02 -5.09 -16.90
C VAL A 202 1.85 -4.81 -15.96
N GLU A 203 2.16 -4.51 -14.69
CA GLU A 203 1.16 -4.30 -13.65
C GLU A 203 1.73 -3.38 -12.56
N ALA A 204 0.86 -2.67 -11.86
CA ALA A 204 1.18 -2.06 -10.58
C ALA A 204 0.00 -2.24 -9.62
N PHE A 205 0.28 -2.45 -8.34
CA PHE A 205 -0.76 -2.70 -7.36
C PHE A 205 -0.35 -2.27 -5.95
N LEU A 206 -1.35 -2.14 -5.10
CA LEU A 206 -1.19 -1.82 -3.69
C LEU A 206 -1.57 -3.02 -2.83
N SER A 207 -0.91 -3.16 -1.69
CA SER A 207 -1.28 -4.14 -0.68
C SER A 207 -1.45 -3.52 0.70
N GLY A 208 -2.52 -3.89 1.39
CA GLY A 208 -2.81 -3.46 2.75
C GLY A 208 -3.77 -4.43 3.43
N THR A 209 -3.83 -4.41 4.77
CA THR A 209 -4.69 -5.33 5.53
C THR A 209 -6.18 -5.00 5.46
N ALA A 210 -6.53 -3.74 5.25
CA ALA A 210 -7.92 -3.31 5.08
C ALA A 210 -8.38 -3.34 3.62
N VAL A 211 -7.40 -3.38 2.69
CA VAL A 211 -7.62 -3.40 1.24
C VAL A 211 -6.63 -4.40 0.70
N SER A 212 -7.09 -5.57 0.30
CA SER A 212 -6.22 -6.72 0.06
C SER A 212 -5.19 -6.44 -1.05
N ILE A 213 -5.61 -6.37 -2.30
CA ILE A 213 -4.77 -6.02 -3.46
C ILE A 213 -5.62 -5.19 -4.39
N ILE A 214 -5.16 -4.00 -4.76
CA ILE A 214 -5.86 -3.13 -5.71
C ILE A 214 -4.93 -2.80 -6.85
N LYS A 215 -5.40 -3.05 -8.07
CA LYS A 215 -4.68 -2.71 -9.30
C LYS A 215 -4.57 -1.20 -9.48
N PHE A 216 -3.48 -0.77 -10.09
CA PHE A 216 -3.28 0.57 -10.57
C PHE A 216 -3.70 0.63 -12.05
N HIS A 217 -4.36 1.73 -12.42
CA HIS A 217 -4.63 2.03 -13.84
C HIS A 217 -3.67 3.15 -14.27
N PRO A 218 -2.77 2.91 -15.22
CA PRO A 218 -1.84 3.92 -15.72
C PRO A 218 -2.55 5.09 -16.39
#